data_ffcafe91602bf653bf1ea31e803f632a
#
_entry.id   ffcafe91602bf653bf1ea31e803f632a
#
_cell.length_a   1.000
_cell.length_b   1.000
_cell.length_c   1.000
_cell.angle_alpha   90.00
_cell.angle_beta   90.00
_cell.angle_gamma   90.00
#
_symmetry.space_group_name_H-M   'P 1'
#
loop_
_entity.id
_entity.type
_entity.pdbx_description
1 polymer ?
#
loop_
_entity_poly.entity_id
_entity_poly.type
_entity_poly.pdbx_seq_one_letter_code
_entity_poly.pdbx_strand_id
1 'polypeptide(L)'
;INVIGQAEGASNMGQILKPAMARAEVRIIGATTTEESAILKKDKALARRFSELEVRPLVGETAVTTAESILADYEQYHGVKVRGITAKNILEMVNFHIGGVFPNNFIDAIDEAMSGAKYEGETAITMEEIKATIGRMSGHIIL
;
A
#
# COMPACT_ATOMS: atom_id res chain seq x y z
N ILE A 1 -3.90 -9.06 7.86
CA ILE A 1 -4.79 -10.20 7.54
C ILE A 1 -3.97 -11.48 7.54
N ASN A 2 -3.60 -11.97 8.71
CA ASN A 2 -2.93 -13.27 8.86
C ASN A 2 -3.97 -14.34 9.25
N VAL A 3 -4.90 -14.66 8.35
CA VAL A 3 -5.99 -15.58 8.68
C VAL A 3 -5.71 -17.03 8.25
N ILE A 4 -4.72 -17.29 7.40
CA ILE A 4 -4.53 -18.65 6.85
C ILE A 4 -3.08 -19.19 6.99
N GLY A 5 -2.17 -18.56 7.71
CA GLY A 5 -0.77 -18.99 7.56
C GLY A 5 0.10 -19.23 8.78
N GLN A 6 -0.02 -18.55 9.90
CA GLN A 6 1.03 -18.61 10.92
C GLN A 6 0.61 -18.50 12.41
N ALA A 7 -0.66 -18.42 12.74
CA ALA A 7 -1.09 -18.50 14.14
C ALA A 7 -1.87 -19.79 14.39
N GLU A 8 -1.84 -20.31 15.61
CA GLU A 8 -2.61 -21.52 16.00
C GLU A 8 -4.12 -21.40 15.68
N GLY A 9 -4.66 -20.17 15.64
CA GLY A 9 -6.01 -19.89 15.17
C GLY A 9 -6.21 -19.96 13.64
N ALA A 10 -5.17 -19.78 12.85
CA ALA A 10 -5.24 -19.82 11.38
C ALA A 10 -5.35 -21.25 10.83
N SER A 11 -4.77 -22.21 11.51
CA SER A 11 -4.94 -23.64 11.20
C SER A 11 -6.41 -24.07 11.30
N ASN A 12 -7.15 -23.50 12.25
CA ASN A 12 -8.56 -23.79 12.46
C ASN A 12 -9.46 -23.21 11.35
N MET A 13 -9.17 -22.00 10.88
CA MET A 13 -9.93 -21.36 9.79
C MET A 13 -9.76 -22.08 8.46
N GLY A 14 -8.55 -22.54 8.13
CA GLY A 14 -8.30 -23.37 6.95
C GLY A 14 -9.10 -24.68 6.98
N GLN A 15 -9.22 -25.30 8.12
CA GLN A 15 -10.01 -26.53 8.29
C GLN A 15 -11.52 -26.30 8.11
N ILE A 16 -12.04 -25.15 8.55
CA ILE A 16 -13.45 -24.78 8.38
C ILE A 16 -13.76 -24.39 6.92
N LEU A 17 -12.86 -23.66 6.25
CA LEU A 17 -13.08 -23.18 4.90
C LEU A 17 -12.96 -24.29 3.84
N LYS A 18 -12.07 -25.27 4.02
CA LYS A 18 -11.86 -26.36 3.05
C LYS A 18 -13.16 -27.10 2.67
N PRO A 19 -14.03 -27.53 3.60
CA PRO A 19 -15.28 -28.18 3.26
C PRO A 19 -16.27 -27.26 2.52
N ALA A 20 -16.43 -26.01 2.97
CA ALA A 20 -17.32 -25.04 2.34
C ALA A 20 -16.89 -24.70 0.91
N MET A 21 -15.58 -24.53 0.67
CA MET A 21 -15.01 -24.34 -0.67
C MET A 21 -15.18 -25.59 -1.54
N ALA A 22 -15.08 -26.78 -0.95
CA ALA A 22 -15.25 -28.04 -1.68
C ALA A 22 -16.67 -28.21 -2.23
N ARG A 23 -17.68 -27.72 -1.50
CA ARG A 23 -19.08 -27.75 -1.91
C ARG A 23 -19.52 -26.54 -2.74
N ALA A 24 -18.60 -25.64 -3.10
CA ALA A 24 -18.86 -24.38 -3.80
C ALA A 24 -19.93 -23.48 -3.11
N GLU A 25 -20.06 -23.61 -1.78
CA GLU A 25 -21.00 -22.81 -0.98
C GLU A 25 -20.56 -21.38 -0.78
N VAL A 26 -19.25 -21.12 -0.93
CA VAL A 26 -18.66 -19.79 -0.73
C VAL A 26 -17.75 -19.40 -1.89
N ARG A 27 -17.75 -18.11 -2.22
CA ARG A 27 -16.78 -17.50 -3.12
C ARG A 27 -15.84 -16.64 -2.29
N ILE A 28 -14.53 -16.89 -2.42
CA ILE A 28 -13.50 -16.23 -1.60
C ILE A 28 -12.56 -15.47 -2.53
N ILE A 29 -12.32 -14.21 -2.21
CA ILE A 29 -11.24 -13.42 -2.78
C ILE A 29 -10.30 -13.11 -1.63
N GLY A 30 -9.03 -13.49 -1.74
CA GLY A 30 -7.98 -13.23 -0.77
C GLY A 30 -6.87 -12.40 -1.40
N ALA A 31 -6.18 -11.61 -0.58
CA ALA A 31 -4.96 -10.93 -0.95
C ALA A 31 -3.84 -11.40 -0.03
N THR A 32 -2.65 -11.60 -0.58
CA THR A 32 -1.47 -12.10 0.14
C THR A 32 -0.19 -11.64 -0.54
N THR A 33 0.94 -11.78 0.11
CA THR A 33 2.25 -11.53 -0.52
C THR A 33 2.71 -12.75 -1.35
N THR A 34 3.72 -12.53 -2.19
CA THR A 34 4.33 -13.61 -2.99
C THR A 34 4.89 -14.72 -2.10
N GLU A 35 5.51 -14.35 -0.97
CA GLU A 35 6.08 -15.27 0.01
C GLU A 35 5.01 -16.11 0.69
N GLU A 36 3.91 -15.47 1.11
CA GLU A 36 2.77 -16.16 1.74
C GLU A 36 2.03 -17.05 0.74
N SER A 37 1.90 -16.62 -0.53
CA SER A 37 1.35 -17.44 -1.62
C SER A 37 2.12 -18.74 -1.79
N ALA A 38 3.46 -18.70 -1.68
CA ALA A 38 4.29 -19.90 -1.73
C ALA A 38 3.98 -20.90 -0.59
N ILE A 39 3.56 -20.41 0.58
CA ILE A 39 3.12 -21.24 1.71
C ILE A 39 1.77 -21.90 1.39
N LEU A 40 0.82 -21.13 0.84
CA LEU A 40 -0.48 -21.65 0.41
C LEU A 40 -0.35 -22.75 -0.65
N LYS A 41 0.62 -22.64 -1.58
CA LYS A 41 0.89 -23.66 -2.60
C LYS A 41 1.35 -25.01 -2.03
N LYS A 42 1.89 -25.05 -0.82
CA LYS A 42 2.24 -26.30 -0.14
C LYS A 42 1.01 -27.13 0.26
N ASP A 43 -0.12 -26.47 0.52
CA ASP A 43 -1.39 -27.13 0.75
C ASP A 43 -2.09 -27.43 -0.58
N LYS A 44 -1.89 -28.64 -1.10
CA LYS A 44 -2.46 -29.09 -2.38
C LYS A 44 -3.99 -28.96 -2.46
N ALA A 45 -4.68 -29.02 -1.34
CA ALA A 45 -6.14 -28.91 -1.31
C ALA A 45 -6.60 -27.46 -1.51
N LEU A 46 -5.90 -26.50 -0.94
CA LEU A 46 -6.15 -25.07 -1.15
C LEU A 46 -5.65 -24.63 -2.54
N ALA A 47 -4.44 -25.00 -2.93
CA ALA A 47 -3.85 -24.62 -4.21
C ALA A 47 -4.72 -24.95 -5.42
N ARG A 48 -5.46 -26.08 -5.37
CA ARG A 48 -6.39 -26.48 -6.45
C ARG A 48 -7.68 -25.69 -6.51
N ARG A 49 -7.98 -24.88 -5.49
CA ARG A 49 -9.25 -24.14 -5.36
C ARG A 49 -9.09 -22.64 -5.52
N PHE A 50 -7.86 -22.15 -5.54
CA PHE A 50 -7.56 -20.74 -5.80
C PHE A 50 -6.94 -20.57 -7.18
N SER A 51 -7.44 -19.61 -7.93
CA SER A 51 -6.75 -19.06 -9.09
C SER A 51 -5.92 -17.86 -8.62
N GLU A 52 -4.63 -17.87 -8.90
CA GLU A 52 -3.72 -16.80 -8.52
C GLU A 52 -3.72 -15.71 -9.59
N LEU A 53 -3.87 -14.48 -9.15
CA LEU A 53 -3.71 -13.29 -9.96
C LEU A 53 -2.55 -12.46 -9.39
N GLU A 54 -1.45 -12.36 -10.13
CA GLU A 54 -0.31 -11.53 -9.75
C GLU A 54 -0.63 -10.06 -10.02
N VAL A 55 -0.58 -9.23 -8.98
CA VAL A 55 -0.68 -7.77 -9.09
C VAL A 55 0.73 -7.20 -9.06
N ARG A 56 1.19 -6.69 -10.20
CA ARG A 56 2.55 -6.14 -10.33
C ARG A 56 2.59 -4.68 -9.90
N PRO A 57 3.74 -4.20 -9.38
CA PRO A 57 3.95 -2.78 -9.11
C PRO A 57 3.74 -1.94 -10.36
N LEU A 58 3.13 -0.76 -10.19
CA LEU A 58 3.03 0.22 -11.25
C LEU A 58 4.38 0.91 -11.43
N VAL A 59 4.77 1.12 -12.69
CA VAL A 59 6.03 1.77 -13.05
C VAL A 59 5.85 2.77 -14.20
N GLY A 60 6.80 3.66 -14.37
CA GLY A 60 6.81 4.62 -15.48
C GLY A 60 5.62 5.58 -15.45
N GLU A 61 5.07 5.89 -16.61
CA GLU A 61 3.99 6.87 -16.79
C GLU A 61 2.71 6.47 -16.04
N THR A 62 2.39 5.19 -16.00
CA THR A 62 1.22 4.69 -15.26
C THR A 62 1.36 4.98 -13.75
N ALA A 63 2.55 4.83 -13.18
CA ALA A 63 2.78 5.17 -11.78
C ALA A 63 2.60 6.68 -11.53
N VAL A 64 3.07 7.55 -12.45
CA VAL A 64 2.90 9.00 -12.34
C VAL A 64 1.42 9.39 -12.37
N THR A 65 0.68 8.92 -13.38
CA THR A 65 -0.77 9.19 -13.49
C THR A 65 -1.55 8.72 -12.28
N THR A 66 -1.18 7.55 -11.75
CA THR A 66 -1.80 7.02 -10.53
C THR A 66 -1.44 7.87 -9.31
N ALA A 67 -0.18 8.32 -9.19
CA ALA A 67 0.25 9.21 -8.10
C ALA A 67 -0.49 10.56 -8.14
N GLU A 68 -0.74 11.11 -9.33
CA GLU A 68 -1.55 12.33 -9.50
C GLU A 68 -2.98 12.14 -9.00
N SER A 69 -3.61 11.01 -9.32
CA SER A 69 -4.96 10.68 -8.85
C SER A 69 -5.00 10.51 -7.34
N ILE A 70 -4.06 9.75 -6.78
CA ILE A 70 -3.95 9.54 -5.34
C ILE A 70 -3.74 10.86 -4.61
N LEU A 71 -2.85 11.72 -5.11
CA LEU A 71 -2.58 13.04 -4.53
C LEU A 71 -3.86 13.89 -4.48
N ALA A 72 -4.63 13.93 -5.55
CA ALA A 72 -5.89 14.68 -5.62
C ALA A 72 -6.92 14.17 -4.60
N ASP A 73 -7.03 12.85 -4.42
CA ASP A 73 -7.93 12.23 -3.45
C ASP A 73 -7.52 12.58 -2.01
N TYR A 74 -6.21 12.55 -1.71
CA TYR A 74 -5.68 12.91 -0.39
C TYR A 74 -5.78 14.41 -0.09
N GLU A 75 -5.56 15.28 -1.08
CA GLU A 75 -5.84 16.71 -0.96
C GLU A 75 -7.30 16.99 -0.59
N GLN A 76 -8.23 16.28 -1.21
CA GLN A 76 -9.64 16.40 -0.89
C GLN A 76 -9.96 15.87 0.51
N TYR A 77 -9.41 14.73 0.89
CA TYR A 77 -9.64 14.10 2.19
C TYR A 77 -9.12 14.94 3.36
N HIS A 78 -7.90 15.45 3.27
CA HIS A 78 -7.28 16.26 4.30
C HIS A 78 -7.73 17.73 4.27
N GLY A 79 -8.18 18.23 3.13
CA GLY A 79 -8.43 19.65 2.90
C GLY A 79 -7.15 20.48 2.81
N VAL A 80 -6.03 19.85 2.49
CA VAL A 80 -4.68 20.45 2.38
C VAL A 80 -4.21 20.34 0.93
N LYS A 81 -3.71 21.45 0.36
CA LYS A 81 -3.23 21.50 -1.02
C LYS A 81 -1.72 21.41 -1.11
N VAL A 82 -1.21 20.65 -2.07
CA VAL A 82 0.23 20.64 -2.39
C VAL A 82 0.56 21.77 -3.38
N ARG A 83 1.56 22.58 -3.06
CA ARG A 83 1.97 23.73 -3.87
C ARG A 83 3.44 23.68 -4.25
N GLY A 84 3.73 24.05 -5.48
CA GLY A 84 5.09 24.20 -5.96
C GLY A 84 5.85 22.91 -6.25
N ILE A 85 5.17 21.75 -6.16
CA ILE A 85 5.75 20.44 -6.48
C ILE A 85 4.67 19.56 -7.14
N THR A 86 5.07 18.70 -8.05
CA THR A 86 4.19 17.77 -8.75
C THR A 86 4.18 16.39 -8.07
N ALA A 87 3.12 15.61 -8.29
CA ALA A 87 3.06 14.21 -7.84
C ALA A 87 4.25 13.38 -8.35
N LYS A 88 4.72 13.65 -9.57
CA LYS A 88 5.90 13.03 -10.16
C LYS A 88 7.15 13.29 -9.31
N ASN A 89 7.39 14.56 -8.94
CA ASN A 89 8.57 14.90 -8.13
C ASN A 89 8.52 14.26 -6.74
N ILE A 90 7.33 14.23 -6.11
CA ILE A 90 7.13 13.55 -4.83
C ILE A 90 7.42 12.05 -4.98
N LEU A 91 6.89 11.41 -6.03
CA LEU A 91 7.10 9.99 -6.31
C LEU A 91 8.59 9.66 -6.50
N GLU A 92 9.32 10.50 -7.24
CA GLU A 92 10.77 10.33 -7.44
C GLU A 92 11.54 10.44 -6.11
N MET A 93 11.20 11.43 -5.28
CA MET A 93 11.83 11.61 -3.97
C MET A 93 11.53 10.43 -3.02
N VAL A 94 10.28 9.98 -2.97
CA VAL A 94 9.87 8.85 -2.14
C VAL A 94 10.60 7.58 -2.56
N ASN A 95 10.63 7.27 -3.85
CA ASN A 95 11.31 6.09 -4.36
C ASN A 95 12.82 6.11 -4.08
N PHE A 96 13.44 7.30 -4.09
CA PHE A 96 14.87 7.45 -3.86
C PHE A 96 15.24 7.36 -2.37
N HIS A 97 14.44 7.95 -1.48
CA HIS A 97 14.81 8.14 -0.08
C HIS A 97 14.18 7.15 0.90
N ILE A 98 12.93 6.73 0.64
CA ILE A 98 12.20 5.85 1.57
C ILE A 98 12.36 4.38 1.19
N GLY A 99 12.45 4.09 -0.11
CA GLY A 99 12.33 2.73 -0.63
C GLY A 99 10.90 2.20 -0.52
N GLY A 100 10.74 0.87 -0.52
CA GLY A 100 9.42 0.25 -0.54
C GLY A 100 8.81 0.16 -1.94
N VAL A 101 7.50 -0.06 -2.01
CA VAL A 101 6.80 -0.30 -3.27
C VAL A 101 5.65 0.69 -3.43
N PHE A 102 5.60 1.35 -4.61
CA PHE A 102 4.46 2.16 -5.00
C PHE A 102 3.19 1.28 -5.15
N PRO A 103 2.00 1.71 -4.68
CA PRO A 103 1.69 3.07 -4.22
C PRO A 103 1.90 3.31 -2.72
N ASN A 104 2.20 2.29 -1.90
CA ASN A 104 2.17 2.39 -0.46
C ASN A 104 3.14 3.44 0.09
N ASN A 105 4.40 3.41 -0.33
CA ASN A 105 5.42 4.37 0.12
C ASN A 105 5.04 5.83 -0.22
N PHE A 106 4.42 6.06 -1.37
CA PHE A 106 3.93 7.38 -1.77
C PHE A 106 2.74 7.83 -0.91
N ILE A 107 1.79 6.92 -0.67
CA ILE A 107 0.63 7.18 0.19
C ILE A 107 1.08 7.54 1.60
N ASP A 108 1.96 6.75 2.20
CA ASP A 108 2.46 6.98 3.56
C ASP A 108 3.10 8.37 3.69
N ALA A 109 3.89 8.78 2.68
CA ALA A 109 4.57 10.07 2.70
C ALA A 109 3.61 11.27 2.58
N ILE A 110 2.64 11.22 1.66
CA ILE A 110 1.69 12.33 1.50
C ILE A 110 0.68 12.38 2.64
N ASP A 111 0.23 11.24 3.16
CA ASP A 111 -0.69 11.17 4.28
C ASP A 111 -0.07 11.75 5.56
N GLU A 112 1.17 11.40 5.87
CA GLU A 112 1.90 11.96 7.01
C GLU A 112 2.11 13.47 6.85
N ALA A 113 2.53 13.94 5.67
CA ALA A 113 2.77 15.36 5.42
C ALA A 113 1.48 16.18 5.56
N MET A 114 0.38 15.71 4.96
CA MET A 114 -0.91 16.42 5.01
C MET A 114 -1.57 16.35 6.39
N SER A 115 -1.43 15.21 7.09
CA SER A 115 -1.93 15.06 8.46
C SER A 115 -1.22 16.02 9.41
N GLY A 116 0.10 16.15 9.28
CA GLY A 116 0.89 17.13 10.05
C GLY A 116 0.45 18.56 9.81
N ALA A 117 0.34 18.96 8.55
CA ALA A 117 -0.13 20.31 8.19
C ALA A 117 -1.56 20.60 8.72
N LYS A 118 -2.45 19.64 8.58
CA LYS A 118 -3.82 19.78 9.10
C LYS A 118 -3.84 19.93 10.63
N TYR A 119 -2.99 19.22 11.34
CA TYR A 119 -2.85 19.34 12.78
C TYR A 119 -2.36 20.73 13.21
N GLU A 120 -1.47 21.34 12.41
CA GLU A 120 -0.96 22.70 12.62
C GLU A 120 -1.94 23.80 12.13
N GLY A 121 -3.07 23.41 11.53
CA GLY A 121 -4.09 24.32 11.01
C GLY A 121 -3.76 24.89 9.63
N GLU A 122 -2.76 24.33 8.95
CA GLU A 122 -2.37 24.73 7.61
C GLU A 122 -3.31 24.13 6.55
N THR A 123 -3.50 24.87 5.46
CA THR A 123 -4.34 24.45 4.32
C THR A 123 -3.55 24.11 3.06
N ALA A 124 -2.24 24.25 3.13
CA ALA A 124 -1.33 23.92 2.04
C ALA A 124 0.02 23.47 2.58
N ILE A 125 0.67 22.58 1.83
CA ILE A 125 2.05 22.16 2.04
C ILE A 125 2.88 22.43 0.78
N THR A 126 4.16 22.67 0.99
CA THR A 126 5.16 22.95 -0.05
C THR A 126 6.16 21.81 -0.18
N MET A 127 7.12 21.99 -1.07
CA MET A 127 8.25 21.06 -1.21
C MET A 127 9.02 20.88 0.12
N GLU A 128 9.15 21.94 0.91
CA GLU A 128 9.93 21.91 2.15
C GLU A 128 9.29 20.96 3.20
N GLU A 129 7.98 21.03 3.38
CA GLU A 129 7.26 20.13 4.30
C GLU A 129 7.31 18.68 3.81
N ILE A 130 7.20 18.47 2.49
CA ILE A 130 7.32 17.13 1.91
C ILE A 130 8.73 16.56 2.11
N LYS A 131 9.78 17.35 1.84
CA LYS A 131 11.17 16.95 2.10
C LYS A 131 11.40 16.63 3.58
N ALA A 132 10.90 17.48 4.48
CA ALA A 132 11.02 17.27 5.92
C ALA A 132 10.36 15.96 6.36
N THR A 133 9.18 15.65 5.82
CA THR A 133 8.45 14.41 6.10
C THR A 133 9.21 13.19 5.56
N ILE A 134 9.62 13.21 4.29
CA ILE A 134 10.43 12.14 3.70
C ILE A 134 11.74 11.95 4.47
N GLY A 135 12.37 13.05 4.91
CA GLY A 135 13.58 13.01 5.74
C GLY A 135 13.35 12.32 7.10
N ARG A 136 12.24 12.62 7.78
CA ARG A 136 11.88 11.92 9.02
C ARG A 136 11.64 10.44 8.79
N MET A 137 10.90 10.07 7.74
CA MET A 137 10.59 8.68 7.41
C MET A 137 11.83 7.87 7.01
N SER A 138 12.77 8.48 6.29
CA SER A 138 14.00 7.81 5.83
C SER A 138 15.12 7.82 6.87
N GLY A 139 15.01 8.64 7.92
CA GLY A 139 16.07 8.88 8.89
C GLY A 139 17.24 9.74 8.36
N HIS A 140 17.04 10.46 7.25
CA HIS A 140 18.06 11.29 6.60
C HIS A 140 17.57 12.73 6.44
N ILE A 141 18.50 13.70 6.43
CA ILE A 141 18.18 15.09 6.07
C ILE A 141 18.18 15.20 4.53
N ILE A 142 17.09 15.66 3.97
CA ILE A 142 16.97 15.93 2.52
C ILE A 142 17.16 17.43 2.30
N LEU A 143 18.24 17.77 1.62
CA LEU A 143 18.62 19.14 1.30
C LEU A 143 17.92 19.65 0.02
#